data_cf7145cd19df188df93fc6827d9ca706
#
_entry.id   cf7145cd19df188df93fc6827d9ca706
#
_cell.length_a   1.000
_cell.length_b   1.000
_cell.length_c   1.000
_cell.angle_alpha   90.00
_cell.angle_beta   90.00
_cell.angle_gamma   90.00
#
_symmetry.space_group_name_H-M   'P 1'
#
loop_
_entity.id
_entity.type
_entity.pdbx_description
1 polymer ?
#
loop_
_entity_poly.entity_id
_entity_poly.type
_entity_poly.pdbx_seq_one_letter_code
_entity_poly.pdbx_strand_id
1 'polypeptide(L)'
;MGSVAVTFRIMPDDADTDLESIRSRVRSTLGSALRDLREQPVAFGLKAILAIVVVSDASGGSDLLEQSLAAIPGVGSVETVDVTLV
;
A
#
# COMPACT_ATOMS: atom_id res chain seq x y z
N MET A 1 15.23 -9.05 15.41
CA MET A 1 15.81 -7.93 14.77
C MET A 1 15.91 -7.97 13.27
N GLY A 2 15.06 -8.57 12.59
CA GLY A 2 15.01 -8.52 11.17
C GLY A 2 14.10 -7.42 10.66
N SER A 3 14.18 -7.17 9.39
CA SER A 3 13.24 -6.33 8.68
C SER A 3 12.47 -7.18 7.68
N VAL A 4 11.28 -6.72 7.32
CA VAL A 4 10.43 -7.39 6.35
C VAL A 4 10.08 -6.40 5.26
N ALA A 5 10.18 -6.85 4.03
CA ALA A 5 9.64 -6.11 2.89
C ALA A 5 8.23 -6.60 2.63
N VAL A 6 7.27 -5.71 2.69
CA VAL A 6 5.86 -6.02 2.51
C VAL A 6 5.34 -5.28 1.30
N THR A 7 4.65 -5.99 0.43
CA THR A 7 3.98 -5.37 -0.73
C THR A 7 2.49 -5.35 -0.46
N PHE A 8 1.93 -4.15 -0.44
CA PHE A 8 0.49 -3.95 -0.33
C PHE A 8 -0.08 -3.65 -1.71
N ARG A 9 -1.21 -4.25 -2.01
CA ARG A 9 -1.98 -3.89 -3.20
C ARG A 9 -3.17 -3.06 -2.75
N ILE A 10 -3.20 -1.82 -3.19
CA ILE A 10 -4.21 -0.84 -2.82
C ILE A 10 -5.13 -0.66 -4.01
N MET A 11 -6.39 -1.00 -3.83
CA MET A 11 -7.39 -0.87 -4.88
C MET A 11 -8.22 0.38 -4.64
N PRO A 12 -8.49 1.18 -5.69
CA PRO A 12 -9.45 2.27 -5.54
C PRO A 12 -10.86 1.71 -5.37
N ASP A 13 -11.73 2.51 -4.81
CA ASP A 13 -13.12 2.08 -4.62
C ASP A 13 -13.95 2.26 -5.91
N ASP A 14 -13.43 2.96 -6.90
CA ASP A 14 -14.13 3.29 -8.15
C ASP A 14 -13.10 3.51 -9.25
N ALA A 15 -13.46 3.22 -10.50
CA ALA A 15 -12.61 3.47 -11.66
C ALA A 15 -12.35 4.96 -11.86
N ASP A 16 -13.23 5.82 -11.41
CA ASP A 16 -13.09 7.27 -11.54
C ASP A 16 -12.30 7.90 -10.40
N THR A 17 -11.86 7.12 -9.43
CA THR A 17 -11.08 7.63 -8.30
C THR A 17 -9.75 8.19 -8.78
N ASP A 18 -9.36 9.34 -8.23
CA ASP A 18 -8.11 10.00 -8.58
C ASP A 18 -6.93 9.27 -7.94
N LEU A 19 -6.23 8.50 -8.74
CA LEU A 19 -5.07 7.73 -8.29
C LEU A 19 -3.92 8.62 -7.81
N GLU A 20 -3.74 9.79 -8.39
CA GLU A 20 -2.70 10.71 -7.95
C GLU A 20 -2.93 11.14 -6.51
N SER A 21 -4.18 11.40 -6.16
CA SER A 21 -4.54 11.77 -4.79
C SER A 21 -4.24 10.62 -3.83
N ILE A 22 -4.60 9.39 -4.22
CA ILE A 22 -4.32 8.21 -3.39
C ILE A 22 -2.80 8.02 -3.25
N ARG A 23 -2.05 8.12 -4.33
CA ARG A 23 -0.60 7.95 -4.29
C ARG A 23 0.06 8.96 -3.36
N SER A 24 -0.38 10.19 -3.42
CA SER A 24 0.14 11.25 -2.55
C SER A 24 -0.12 10.92 -1.07
N ARG A 25 -1.31 10.46 -0.76
CA ARG A 25 -1.67 10.10 0.61
C ARG A 25 -0.94 8.84 1.08
N VAL A 26 -0.72 7.88 0.19
CA VAL A 26 0.06 6.69 0.50
C VAL A 26 1.49 7.07 0.87
N ARG A 27 2.10 7.97 0.11
CA ARG A 27 3.45 8.45 0.43
C ARG A 27 3.50 9.14 1.78
N SER A 28 2.52 9.98 2.08
CA SER A 28 2.45 10.65 3.36
C SER A 28 2.24 9.67 4.52
N THR A 29 1.39 8.67 4.30
CA THR A 29 1.06 7.69 5.33
C THR A 29 2.24 6.78 5.65
N LEU A 30 2.92 6.30 4.61
CA LEU A 30 4.03 5.36 4.78
C LEU A 30 5.35 6.03 5.12
N GLY A 31 5.54 7.26 4.65
CA GLY A 31 6.73 8.04 4.97
C GLY A 31 8.02 7.30 4.62
N SER A 32 8.92 7.23 5.58
CA SER A 32 10.24 6.64 5.35
C SER A 32 10.21 5.11 5.19
N ALA A 33 9.12 4.47 5.54
CA ALA A 33 8.98 3.03 5.33
C ALA A 33 8.80 2.67 3.85
N LEU A 34 8.29 3.60 3.05
CA LEU A 34 8.02 3.35 1.64
C LEU A 34 9.33 3.24 0.85
N ARG A 35 9.47 2.16 0.09
CA ARG A 35 10.65 1.93 -0.76
C ARG A 35 10.31 2.08 -2.24
N ASP A 36 9.11 1.73 -2.66
CA ASP A 36 8.73 1.82 -4.05
C ASP A 36 7.22 1.94 -4.15
N LEU A 37 6.75 2.56 -5.22
CA LEU A 37 5.33 2.75 -5.46
C LEU A 37 5.09 2.56 -6.95
N ARG A 38 4.25 1.59 -7.30
CA ARG A 38 3.99 1.21 -8.68
C ARG A 38 2.51 1.16 -8.94
N GLU A 39 2.12 1.25 -10.21
CA GLU A 39 0.75 1.04 -10.63
C GLU A 39 0.65 -0.29 -11.35
N GLN A 40 -0.45 -1.00 -11.13
CA GLN A 40 -0.72 -2.27 -11.78
C GLN A 40 -2.12 -2.21 -12.38
N PRO A 41 -2.26 -2.36 -13.70
CA PRO A 41 -3.60 -2.43 -14.29
C PRO A 41 -4.29 -3.72 -13.86
N VAL A 42 -5.57 -3.61 -13.55
CA VAL A 42 -6.40 -4.74 -13.20
C VAL A 42 -7.66 -4.70 -14.06
N ALA A 43 -8.59 -5.62 -13.85
CA ALA A 43 -9.78 -5.74 -14.68
C ALA A 43 -10.66 -4.48 -14.61
N PHE A 44 -11.48 -4.28 -15.62
CA PHE A 44 -12.53 -3.25 -15.67
C PHE A 44 -12.03 -1.81 -15.62
N GLY A 45 -10.82 -1.57 -16.15
CA GLY A 45 -10.26 -0.21 -16.19
C GLY A 45 -9.74 0.28 -14.87
N LEU A 46 -9.74 -0.54 -13.84
CA LEU A 46 -9.18 -0.19 -12.54
C LEU A 46 -7.66 -0.34 -12.57
N LYS A 47 -6.98 0.46 -11.75
CA LYS A 47 -5.55 0.33 -11.55
C LYS A 47 -5.28 0.24 -10.05
N ALA A 48 -4.54 -0.77 -9.66
CA ALA A 48 -4.09 -0.92 -8.29
C ALA A 48 -2.79 -0.19 -8.09
N ILE A 49 -2.52 0.21 -6.86
CA ILE A 49 -1.24 0.79 -6.47
C ILE A 49 -0.52 -0.27 -5.64
N LEU A 50 0.70 -0.60 -6.05
CA LEU A 50 1.56 -1.51 -5.30
C LEU A 50 2.53 -0.68 -4.49
N ALA A 51 2.45 -0.78 -3.17
CA ALA A 51 3.33 -0.06 -2.27
C ALA A 51 4.26 -1.07 -1.59
N ILE A 52 5.55 -0.91 -1.77
CA ILE A 52 6.56 -1.78 -1.19
C ILE A 52 7.18 -1.04 -0.02
N VAL A 53 7.04 -1.60 1.17
CA VAL A 53 7.54 -1.00 2.40
C VAL A 53 8.50 -1.94 3.10
N VAL A 54 9.38 -1.38 3.91
CA VAL A 54 10.25 -2.17 4.78
C VAL A 54 9.94 -1.75 6.22
N VAL A 55 9.57 -2.73 7.03
CA VAL A 55 9.21 -2.50 8.43
C VAL A 55 9.94 -3.52 9.31
N SER A 56 10.01 -3.21 10.60
CA SER A 56 10.54 -4.16 11.58
C SER A 56 9.55 -5.30 11.75
N ASP A 57 10.07 -6.53 11.77
CA ASP A 57 9.22 -7.70 11.96
C ASP A 57 8.78 -7.90 13.41
N ALA A 58 9.36 -7.15 14.34
CA ALA A 58 9.12 -7.33 15.75
C ALA A 58 7.87 -6.63 16.27
N SER A 59 7.28 -5.70 15.53
CA SER A 59 6.27 -4.80 16.07
C SER A 59 4.89 -4.94 15.46
N GLY A 60 4.67 -5.87 14.54
CA GLY A 60 3.39 -5.96 13.84
C GLY A 60 3.09 -4.72 13.02
N GLY A 61 4.11 -4.00 12.60
CA GLY A 61 3.95 -2.72 11.91
C GLY A 61 3.18 -2.80 10.60
N SER A 62 3.20 -3.97 9.94
CA SER A 62 2.48 -4.12 8.68
C SER A 62 0.95 -4.05 8.89
N ASP A 63 0.44 -4.56 9.98
CA ASP A 63 -1.00 -4.46 10.26
C ASP A 63 -1.44 -3.02 10.48
N LEU A 64 -0.64 -2.24 11.19
CA LEU A 64 -0.94 -0.83 11.41
C LEU A 64 -0.89 -0.05 10.11
N LEU A 65 0.08 -0.32 9.26
CA LEU A 65 0.18 0.32 7.95
C LEU A 65 -1.00 -0.04 7.07
N GLU A 66 -1.41 -1.31 7.07
CA GLU A 66 -2.56 -1.75 6.30
C GLU A 66 -3.83 -1.00 6.72
N GLN A 67 -4.04 -0.87 8.01
CA GLN A 67 -5.19 -0.13 8.54
C GLN A 67 -5.13 1.35 8.14
N SER A 68 -3.97 1.95 8.23
CA SER A 68 -3.78 3.34 7.85
C SER A 68 -4.05 3.56 6.37
N LEU A 69 -3.61 2.64 5.52
CA LEU A 69 -3.85 2.72 4.08
C LEU A 69 -5.33 2.55 3.77
N ALA A 70 -6.00 1.63 4.46
CA ALA A 70 -7.43 1.40 4.25
C ALA A 70 -8.28 2.60 4.64
N ALA A 71 -7.79 3.46 5.51
CA ALA A 71 -8.49 4.65 5.95
C ALA A 71 -8.37 5.82 4.96
N ILE A 72 -7.53 5.72 3.94
CA ILE A 72 -7.35 6.79 2.97
C ILE A 72 -8.62 6.93 2.14
N PRO A 73 -9.17 8.16 1.97
CA PRO A 73 -10.34 8.36 1.13
C PRO A 73 -10.07 7.91 -0.30
N GLY A 74 -11.01 7.18 -0.88
CA GLY A 74 -10.91 6.66 -2.23
C GLY A 74 -10.33 5.26 -2.31
N VAL A 75 -9.81 4.72 -1.21
CA VAL A 75 -9.31 3.34 -1.16
C VAL A 75 -10.46 2.39 -0.88
N GLY A 76 -10.66 1.43 -1.76
CA GLY A 76 -11.70 0.41 -1.60
C GLY A 76 -11.23 -0.79 -0.81
N SER A 77 -9.99 -1.21 -1.04
CA SER A 77 -9.42 -2.35 -0.31
C SER A 77 -7.91 -2.27 -0.30
N VAL A 78 -7.31 -2.90 0.70
CA VAL A 78 -5.86 -3.06 0.81
C VAL A 78 -5.62 -4.52 1.15
N GLU A 79 -4.69 -5.15 0.42
CA GLU A 79 -4.30 -6.51 0.77
C GLU A 79 -2.79 -6.66 0.73
N THR A 80 -2.30 -7.54 1.57
CA THR A 80 -0.88 -7.89 1.59
C THR A 80 -0.67 -9.00 0.57
N VAL A 81 0.12 -8.74 -0.47
CA VAL A 81 0.32 -9.69 -1.55
C VAL A 81 1.69 -10.37 -1.49
N ASP A 82 2.61 -9.81 -0.74
CA ASP A 82 3.94 -10.42 -0.58
C ASP A 82 4.57 -9.97 0.73
N VAL A 83 5.29 -10.87 1.38
CA VAL A 83 6.08 -10.57 2.57
C VAL A 83 7.40 -11.33 2.44
N THR A 84 8.49 -10.60 2.50
CA THR A 84 9.83 -11.17 2.32
C THR A 84 10.75 -10.65 3.43
N LEU A 85 11.50 -11.55 4.02
CA LEU A 85 12.55 -11.14 4.98
C LEU A 85 13.70 -10.48 4.24
N VAL A 86 14.22 -9.43 4.81
CA VAL A 86 15.37 -8.71 4.25
C VAL A 86 16.51 -8.59 5.27
#